data_1306ce79a11e323a61a136b3d903baa7
#
_entry.id   1306ce79a11e323a61a136b3d903baa7
#
_cell.length_a   1.000
_cell.length_b   1.000
_cell.length_c   1.000
_cell.angle_alpha   90.00
_cell.angle_beta   90.00
_cell.angle_gamma   90.00
#
_symmetry.space_group_name_H-M   'P 1'
#
loop_
_entity.id
_entity.type
_entity.pdbx_description
1 polymer ?
#
loop_
_entity_poly.entity_id
_entity_poly.type
_entity_poly.pdbx_seq_one_letter_code
_entity_poly.pdbx_strand_id
1 'polypeptide(L)'
;MIKNLDGSNRIKILMVASDSQGVGHFRSIWPAQFLKSKYGNQISLKVTLNPKMDVEHLSQYDIIHFHRNLGAYENSETLFPQLKAKGVTLICDIDDYWNPPSTHPLYSVIKNDKMDEKIRRNLELSEYITTTTEIFADQIRKEIKGAKVYVIPNALNLKEKMWKSDVVENPTDKVRIAWIGGSSHLSDLKLLEPSMQKLNLSQSLKDKYQFVMCGFDTRGSITEIHPNGEKRVRKIEPWESVWVNFEKIFTSDYKLIEDSGDYFGWLQKFKREEYPDRYLENYVRRWTLPLTKYGHHYDYCDVCLAPIAEKAEHVTEKGQRMKVDHIFNLVKSELKIIEAGVKKKVLIAQDFGIYKQLLKHDETGILVSDNKKGWYKEIKRVIEDADLRERLTENLHNWVMERYTLDKVTDTRMEIYEEILKKKGEIADI
;
A
#
# COMPACT_ATOMS: atom_id res chain seq x y z
N MET A 1 23.29 11.02 -27.91
CA MET A 1 22.82 9.66 -28.18
C MET A 1 23.51 8.74 -27.19
N ILE A 2 22.74 8.06 -26.37
CA ILE A 2 23.25 7.09 -25.40
C ILE A 2 23.71 5.87 -26.21
N LYS A 3 25.00 5.53 -26.11
CA LYS A 3 25.54 4.30 -26.71
C LYS A 3 25.46 3.18 -25.68
N ASN A 4 24.81 2.08 -25.99
CA ASN A 4 24.87 0.85 -25.22
C ASN A 4 26.26 0.21 -25.34
N LEU A 5 26.58 -0.72 -24.46
CA LEU A 5 27.80 -1.50 -24.47
C LEU A 5 28.05 -2.25 -25.82
N ASP A 6 27.00 -2.53 -26.58
CA ASP A 6 27.05 -3.18 -27.88
C ASP A 6 27.06 -2.17 -29.07
N GLY A 7 27.23 -0.87 -28.81
CA GLY A 7 27.24 0.18 -29.82
C GLY A 7 25.84 0.57 -30.36
N SER A 8 24.75 -0.07 -29.89
CA SER A 8 23.41 0.33 -30.27
C SER A 8 23.02 1.62 -29.53
N ASN A 9 22.10 2.39 -30.09
CA ASN A 9 21.68 3.68 -29.52
C ASN A 9 20.54 3.55 -28.47
N ARG A 10 20.39 2.38 -27.83
CA ARG A 10 19.31 2.15 -26.87
C ARG A 10 19.81 1.43 -25.63
N ILE A 11 19.39 1.90 -24.44
CA ILE A 11 19.61 1.19 -23.17
C ILE A 11 18.69 -0.04 -23.11
N LYS A 12 19.25 -1.19 -22.84
CA LYS A 12 18.49 -2.45 -22.67
C LYS A 12 18.10 -2.66 -21.23
N ILE A 13 16.81 -2.61 -20.94
CA ILE A 13 16.27 -2.70 -19.58
C ILE A 13 15.38 -3.95 -19.44
N LEU A 14 15.64 -4.75 -18.41
CA LEU A 14 14.74 -5.79 -17.95
C LEU A 14 14.08 -5.32 -16.65
N MET A 15 12.75 -5.21 -16.63
CA MET A 15 12.00 -5.02 -15.40
C MET A 15 11.36 -6.33 -14.98
N VAL A 16 11.57 -6.74 -13.70
CA VAL A 16 11.04 -7.98 -13.15
C VAL A 16 10.04 -7.63 -12.06
N ALA A 17 8.76 -7.89 -12.34
CA ALA A 17 7.69 -7.69 -11.38
C ALA A 17 7.62 -8.88 -10.40
N SER A 18 7.32 -8.61 -9.13
CA SER A 18 7.14 -9.67 -8.11
C SER A 18 5.86 -10.48 -8.31
N ASP A 19 4.84 -9.86 -8.87
CA ASP A 19 3.51 -10.44 -9.04
C ASP A 19 2.74 -9.73 -10.17
N SER A 20 1.59 -10.28 -10.50
CA SER A 20 0.62 -9.70 -11.45
C SER A 20 -0.52 -8.96 -10.73
N GLN A 21 -0.34 -8.62 -9.46
CA GLN A 21 -1.30 -7.92 -8.63
C GLN A 21 -0.90 -6.45 -8.43
N GLY A 22 -1.36 -5.81 -7.36
CA GLY A 22 -1.17 -4.40 -7.11
C GLY A 22 0.28 -3.95 -7.19
N VAL A 23 1.15 -4.56 -6.41
CA VAL A 23 2.56 -4.16 -6.32
C VAL A 23 3.28 -4.29 -7.67
N GLY A 24 3.11 -5.42 -8.36
CA GLY A 24 3.70 -5.62 -9.67
C GLY A 24 3.24 -4.59 -10.71
N HIS A 25 1.98 -4.16 -10.66
CA HIS A 25 1.46 -3.11 -11.52
C HIS A 25 2.03 -1.74 -11.18
N PHE A 26 2.00 -1.34 -9.91
CA PHE A 26 2.48 -0.02 -9.49
C PHE A 26 3.99 0.16 -9.67
N ARG A 27 4.77 -0.88 -9.37
CA ARG A 27 6.24 -0.77 -9.37
C ARG A 27 6.91 -1.14 -10.70
N SER A 28 6.29 -2.01 -11.51
CA SER A 28 6.95 -2.57 -12.69
C SER A 28 6.11 -2.47 -13.97
N ILE A 29 4.88 -3.01 -14.00
CA ILE A 29 4.13 -3.22 -15.25
C ILE A 29 3.68 -1.89 -15.86
N TRP A 30 2.96 -1.05 -15.12
CA TRP A 30 2.54 0.28 -15.61
C TRP A 30 3.72 1.21 -15.86
N PRO A 31 4.73 1.33 -14.98
CA PRO A 31 5.94 2.08 -15.29
C PRO A 31 6.63 1.64 -16.58
N ALA A 32 6.74 0.34 -16.83
CA ALA A 32 7.32 -0.18 -18.06
C ALA A 32 6.54 0.24 -19.31
N GLN A 33 5.21 0.25 -19.25
CA GLN A 33 4.37 0.70 -20.36
C GLN A 33 4.59 2.17 -20.68
N PHE A 34 4.66 3.03 -19.65
CA PHE A 34 4.88 4.46 -19.80
C PHE A 34 6.31 4.76 -20.29
N LEU A 35 7.33 4.10 -19.75
CA LEU A 35 8.70 4.20 -20.23
C LEU A 35 8.81 3.84 -21.72
N LYS A 36 8.20 2.72 -22.14
CA LYS A 36 8.17 2.34 -23.57
C LYS A 36 7.47 3.36 -24.43
N SER A 37 6.35 3.90 -23.96
CA SER A 37 5.57 4.88 -24.71
C SER A 37 6.33 6.21 -24.88
N LYS A 38 7.05 6.66 -23.85
CA LYS A 38 7.70 7.96 -23.82
C LYS A 38 9.14 7.93 -24.35
N TYR A 39 9.88 6.88 -24.03
CA TYR A 39 11.33 6.76 -24.31
C TYR A 39 11.70 5.58 -25.21
N GLY A 40 10.74 5.01 -25.95
CA GLY A 40 10.97 3.83 -26.77
C GLY A 40 12.00 3.97 -27.90
N ASN A 41 12.39 5.20 -28.26
CA ASN A 41 13.50 5.49 -29.16
C ASN A 41 14.87 5.46 -28.47
N GLN A 42 14.91 5.59 -27.14
CA GLN A 42 16.14 5.63 -26.32
C GLN A 42 16.37 4.31 -25.56
N ILE A 43 15.31 3.56 -25.27
CA ILE A 43 15.38 2.33 -24.49
C ILE A 43 14.80 1.13 -25.26
N SER A 44 15.33 -0.05 -24.95
CA SER A 44 14.74 -1.34 -25.29
C SER A 44 14.36 -2.03 -23.98
N LEU A 45 13.05 -2.04 -23.64
CA LEU A 45 12.57 -2.49 -22.33
C LEU A 45 11.70 -3.73 -22.44
N LYS A 46 11.98 -4.74 -21.61
CA LYS A 46 11.15 -5.92 -21.40
C LYS A 46 10.65 -5.93 -19.94
N VAL A 47 9.39 -6.27 -19.74
CA VAL A 47 8.83 -6.55 -18.40
C VAL A 47 8.38 -8.00 -18.33
N THR A 48 8.65 -8.66 -17.22
CA THR A 48 8.29 -10.09 -17.00
C THR A 48 8.16 -10.38 -15.50
N LEU A 49 7.40 -11.43 -15.18
CA LEU A 49 7.38 -12.01 -13.83
C LEU A 49 8.44 -13.12 -13.68
N ASN A 50 8.67 -13.85 -14.78
CA ASN A 50 9.52 -15.04 -14.80
C ASN A 50 10.63 -14.87 -15.84
N PRO A 51 11.74 -14.22 -15.52
CA PRO A 51 12.88 -14.12 -16.42
C PRO A 51 13.55 -15.49 -16.58
N LYS A 52 14.19 -15.73 -17.73
CA LYS A 52 15.09 -16.85 -17.88
C LYS A 52 16.32 -16.62 -17.01
N MET A 53 16.56 -17.50 -16.04
CA MET A 53 17.55 -17.34 -14.97
C MET A 53 18.92 -17.93 -15.36
N ASP A 54 19.48 -17.49 -16.47
CA ASP A 54 20.87 -17.79 -16.84
C ASP A 54 21.67 -16.52 -17.08
N VAL A 55 22.96 -16.58 -16.73
CA VAL A 55 23.85 -15.41 -16.78
C VAL A 55 24.02 -14.87 -18.20
N GLU A 56 24.07 -15.74 -19.20
CA GLU A 56 24.26 -15.36 -20.61
C GLU A 56 23.04 -14.56 -21.09
N HIS A 57 21.81 -15.05 -20.79
CA HIS A 57 20.58 -14.34 -21.14
C HIS A 57 20.46 -13.01 -20.40
N LEU A 58 20.70 -13.01 -19.10
CA LEU A 58 20.55 -11.81 -18.27
C LEU A 58 21.65 -10.77 -18.55
N SER A 59 22.85 -11.17 -18.96
CA SER A 59 23.93 -10.24 -19.33
C SER A 59 23.70 -9.50 -20.64
N GLN A 60 22.62 -9.75 -21.37
CA GLN A 60 22.23 -8.96 -22.53
C GLN A 60 21.58 -7.61 -22.18
N TYR A 61 21.26 -7.38 -20.91
CA TYR A 61 20.67 -6.15 -20.43
C TYR A 61 21.72 -5.24 -19.76
N ASP A 62 21.58 -3.94 -19.97
CA ASP A 62 22.41 -2.94 -19.29
C ASP A 62 21.90 -2.73 -17.85
N ILE A 63 20.57 -2.75 -17.67
CA ILE A 63 19.89 -2.62 -16.38
C ILE A 63 18.93 -3.79 -16.16
N ILE A 64 19.02 -4.40 -15.00
CA ILE A 64 17.97 -5.29 -14.48
C ILE A 64 17.39 -4.63 -13.23
N HIS A 65 16.13 -4.18 -13.33
CA HIS A 65 15.38 -3.56 -12.26
C HIS A 65 14.31 -4.54 -11.80
N PHE A 66 14.46 -5.09 -10.61
CA PHE A 66 13.59 -6.15 -10.07
C PHE A 66 13.02 -5.75 -8.70
N HIS A 67 11.79 -6.19 -8.43
CA HIS A 67 11.13 -5.95 -7.16
C HIS A 67 11.41 -7.10 -6.19
N ARG A 68 12.10 -6.81 -5.08
CA ARG A 68 12.51 -7.68 -3.95
C ARG A 68 13.43 -8.85 -4.33
N ASN A 69 13.14 -9.58 -5.38
CA ASN A 69 13.93 -10.75 -5.80
C ASN A 69 14.03 -10.88 -7.32
N LEU A 70 15.14 -11.43 -7.76
CA LEU A 70 15.39 -11.81 -9.14
C LEU A 70 15.45 -13.36 -9.19
N GLY A 71 14.35 -13.99 -9.54
CA GLY A 71 14.21 -15.45 -9.48
C GLY A 71 14.17 -16.00 -8.04
N ALA A 72 14.76 -17.16 -7.82
CA ALA A 72 14.85 -17.73 -6.47
C ALA A 72 15.89 -17.01 -5.61
N TYR A 73 15.56 -16.72 -4.36
CA TYR A 73 16.46 -16.01 -3.43
C TYR A 73 17.79 -16.75 -3.22
N GLU A 74 17.78 -18.07 -3.23
CA GLU A 74 18.95 -18.92 -2.99
C GLU A 74 20.07 -18.72 -4.03
N ASN A 75 19.72 -18.22 -5.19
CA ASN A 75 20.66 -18.01 -6.31
C ASN A 75 21.33 -16.63 -6.28
N SER A 76 20.88 -15.70 -5.45
CA SER A 76 21.34 -14.31 -5.49
C SER A 76 22.84 -14.19 -5.19
N GLU A 77 23.37 -14.98 -4.25
CA GLU A 77 24.79 -14.97 -3.85
C GLU A 77 25.75 -15.31 -5.00
N THR A 78 25.33 -16.14 -5.92
CA THR A 78 26.16 -16.57 -7.06
C THR A 78 25.85 -15.76 -8.32
N LEU A 79 24.58 -15.46 -8.55
CA LEU A 79 24.10 -14.80 -9.77
C LEU A 79 24.49 -13.32 -9.82
N PHE A 80 24.28 -12.57 -8.73
CA PHE A 80 24.50 -11.12 -8.75
C PHE A 80 25.97 -10.74 -9.00
N PRO A 81 26.96 -11.36 -8.35
CA PRO A 81 28.36 -11.09 -8.68
C PRO A 81 28.71 -11.41 -10.14
N GLN A 82 28.18 -12.49 -10.71
CA GLN A 82 28.42 -12.85 -12.10
C GLN A 82 27.83 -11.84 -13.08
N LEU A 83 26.61 -11.36 -12.82
CA LEU A 83 25.98 -10.32 -13.65
C LEU A 83 26.73 -8.99 -13.58
N LYS A 84 27.14 -8.58 -12.39
CA LYS A 84 27.95 -7.38 -12.20
C LYS A 84 29.31 -7.48 -12.92
N ALA A 85 29.96 -8.63 -12.88
CA ALA A 85 31.20 -8.88 -13.61
C ALA A 85 31.03 -8.82 -15.13
N LYS A 86 29.81 -8.99 -15.63
CA LYS A 86 29.41 -8.83 -17.04
C LYS A 86 28.97 -7.39 -17.39
N GLY A 87 29.07 -6.45 -16.44
CA GLY A 87 28.67 -5.06 -16.62
C GLY A 87 27.19 -4.76 -16.35
N VAL A 88 26.37 -5.75 -16.01
CA VAL A 88 24.93 -5.53 -15.74
C VAL A 88 24.74 -4.69 -14.48
N THR A 89 23.93 -3.65 -14.56
CA THR A 89 23.51 -2.84 -13.41
C THR A 89 22.32 -3.46 -12.74
N LEU A 90 22.45 -3.82 -11.46
CA LEU A 90 21.37 -4.42 -10.67
C LEU A 90 20.71 -3.37 -9.77
N ILE A 91 19.42 -3.15 -9.98
CA ILE A 91 18.58 -2.27 -9.16
C ILE A 91 17.51 -3.10 -8.48
N CYS A 92 17.55 -3.15 -7.14
CA CYS A 92 16.51 -3.79 -6.35
C CYS A 92 15.48 -2.75 -5.91
N ASP A 93 14.23 -2.94 -6.29
CA ASP A 93 13.12 -2.09 -5.86
C ASP A 93 12.43 -2.68 -4.63
N ILE A 94 12.03 -1.82 -3.70
CA ILE A 94 11.28 -2.21 -2.51
C ILE A 94 10.29 -1.14 -2.10
N ASP A 95 9.03 -1.55 -1.86
CA ASP A 95 7.91 -0.67 -1.54
C ASP A 95 7.41 -0.78 -0.10
N ASP A 96 7.63 -1.91 0.57
CA ASP A 96 7.27 -2.17 1.97
C ASP A 96 8.47 -2.67 2.76
N TYR A 97 8.51 -2.33 4.05
CA TYR A 97 9.56 -2.79 4.95
C TYR A 97 9.54 -4.31 5.11
N TRP A 98 10.69 -4.95 4.97
CA TRP A 98 10.83 -6.40 4.91
C TRP A 98 10.71 -7.12 6.25
N ASN A 99 10.81 -6.39 7.37
CA ASN A 99 10.75 -6.94 8.72
C ASN A 99 9.49 -6.46 9.46
N PRO A 100 8.33 -7.10 9.25
CA PRO A 100 7.08 -6.68 9.87
C PRO A 100 7.06 -6.95 11.39
N PRO A 101 6.21 -6.25 12.16
CA PRO A 101 6.04 -6.52 13.58
C PRO A 101 5.38 -7.88 13.81
N SER A 102 5.55 -8.43 15.03
CA SER A 102 4.98 -9.75 15.40
C SER A 102 3.44 -9.83 15.32
N THR A 103 2.78 -8.69 15.33
CA THR A 103 1.31 -8.59 15.15
C THR A 103 0.86 -8.64 13.69
N HIS A 104 1.79 -8.63 12.73
CA HIS A 104 1.46 -8.69 11.31
C HIS A 104 0.95 -10.09 10.94
N PRO A 105 -0.14 -10.21 10.15
CA PRO A 105 -0.72 -11.53 9.80
C PRO A 105 0.26 -12.52 9.15
N LEU A 106 1.23 -12.01 8.39
CA LEU A 106 2.24 -12.84 7.71
C LEU A 106 3.55 -12.98 8.50
N TYR A 107 3.63 -12.49 9.74
CA TYR A 107 4.86 -12.49 10.52
C TYR A 107 5.49 -13.89 10.62
N SER A 108 4.70 -14.89 11.03
CA SER A 108 5.18 -16.27 11.19
C SER A 108 5.70 -16.87 9.88
N VAL A 109 5.00 -16.63 8.77
CA VAL A 109 5.42 -17.09 7.44
C VAL A 109 6.75 -16.43 7.05
N ILE A 110 6.84 -15.10 7.18
CA ILE A 110 8.05 -14.33 6.83
C ILE A 110 9.25 -14.82 7.63
N LYS A 111 9.07 -15.07 8.95
CA LYS A 111 10.15 -15.52 9.82
C LYS A 111 10.54 -16.98 9.60
N ASN A 112 9.57 -17.88 9.45
CA ASN A 112 9.84 -19.30 9.21
C ASN A 112 10.58 -19.54 7.88
N ASP A 113 10.19 -18.79 6.84
CA ASP A 113 10.80 -18.89 5.50
C ASP A 113 12.03 -17.98 5.35
N LYS A 114 12.40 -17.24 6.41
CA LYS A 114 13.52 -16.26 6.42
C LYS A 114 13.42 -15.24 5.30
N MET A 115 12.20 -14.83 4.95
CA MET A 115 11.96 -13.91 3.85
C MET A 115 12.55 -12.53 4.10
N ASP A 116 12.51 -12.06 5.34
CA ASP A 116 13.13 -10.80 5.76
C ASP A 116 14.65 -10.81 5.58
N GLU A 117 15.34 -11.90 5.97
CA GLU A 117 16.78 -12.07 5.76
C GLU A 117 17.13 -12.13 4.26
N LYS A 118 16.35 -12.88 3.48
CA LYS A 118 16.53 -13.05 2.04
C LYS A 118 16.36 -11.73 1.26
N ILE A 119 15.31 -10.98 1.59
CA ILE A 119 15.08 -9.65 0.97
C ILE A 119 16.24 -8.71 1.34
N ARG A 120 16.59 -8.63 2.62
CA ARG A 120 17.72 -7.82 3.07
C ARG A 120 19.00 -8.18 2.31
N ARG A 121 19.27 -9.47 2.13
CA ARG A 121 20.44 -9.93 1.40
C ARG A 121 20.44 -9.49 -0.06
N ASN A 122 19.29 -9.53 -0.74
CA ASN A 122 19.17 -9.01 -2.10
C ASN A 122 19.44 -7.51 -2.18
N LEU A 123 18.96 -6.73 -1.20
CA LEU A 123 19.26 -5.30 -1.12
C LEU A 123 20.78 -5.06 -0.93
N GLU A 124 21.45 -5.82 -0.05
CA GLU A 124 22.90 -5.73 0.18
C GLU A 124 23.73 -6.11 -1.05
N LEU A 125 23.27 -7.10 -1.81
CA LEU A 125 23.96 -7.58 -3.01
C LEU A 125 23.72 -6.71 -4.24
N SER A 126 22.67 -5.87 -4.25
CA SER A 126 22.38 -4.98 -5.37
C SER A 126 23.31 -3.78 -5.39
N GLU A 127 23.55 -3.20 -6.55
CA GLU A 127 24.38 -1.98 -6.65
C GLU A 127 23.59 -0.76 -6.23
N TYR A 128 22.31 -0.76 -6.61
CA TYR A 128 21.39 0.36 -6.39
C TYR A 128 20.08 -0.16 -5.83
N ILE A 129 19.43 0.66 -5.03
CA ILE A 129 18.11 0.37 -4.47
C ILE A 129 17.17 1.49 -4.86
N THR A 130 15.93 1.15 -5.25
CA THR A 130 14.85 2.11 -5.41
C THR A 130 13.76 1.84 -4.38
N THR A 131 13.14 2.91 -3.90
CA THR A 131 12.01 2.83 -2.96
C THR A 131 11.00 3.95 -3.18
N THR A 132 9.93 3.98 -2.39
CA THR A 132 8.78 4.87 -2.63
C THR A 132 8.92 6.26 -2.02
N THR A 133 9.59 6.39 -0.86
CA THR A 133 9.60 7.62 -0.07
C THR A 133 10.99 7.90 0.52
N GLU A 134 11.28 9.16 0.83
CA GLU A 134 12.55 9.54 1.48
C GLU A 134 12.65 8.93 2.90
N ILE A 135 11.55 8.86 3.66
CA ILE A 135 11.58 8.21 4.98
C ILE A 135 12.04 6.77 4.86
N PHE A 136 11.55 6.05 3.83
CA PHE A 136 11.95 4.68 3.62
C PHE A 136 13.39 4.57 3.09
N ALA A 137 13.79 5.48 2.21
CA ALA A 137 15.18 5.54 1.74
C ALA A 137 16.16 5.77 2.91
N ASP A 138 15.84 6.66 3.83
CA ASP A 138 16.65 6.90 5.02
C ASP A 138 16.71 5.69 5.95
N GLN A 139 15.60 4.98 6.10
CA GLN A 139 15.59 3.73 6.88
C GLN A 139 16.46 2.65 6.22
N ILE A 140 16.41 2.53 4.89
CA ILE A 140 17.26 1.60 4.14
C ILE A 140 18.74 1.97 4.32
N ARG A 141 19.12 3.24 4.16
CA ARG A 141 20.50 3.73 4.34
C ARG A 141 21.02 3.47 5.75
N LYS A 142 20.15 3.56 6.75
CA LYS A 142 20.47 3.28 8.16
C LYS A 142 20.77 1.81 8.40
N GLU A 143 20.04 0.90 7.76
CA GLU A 143 20.15 -0.55 8.00
C GLU A 143 21.12 -1.25 7.06
N ILE A 144 21.28 -0.76 5.83
CA ILE A 144 22.14 -1.36 4.80
C ILE A 144 23.30 -0.42 4.51
N LYS A 145 24.44 -0.76 5.09
CA LYS A 145 25.64 0.07 5.00
C LYS A 145 26.12 0.23 3.55
N GLY A 146 26.28 1.48 3.13
CA GLY A 146 26.77 1.81 1.79
C GLY A 146 25.71 1.73 0.68
N ALA A 147 24.43 1.53 1.03
CA ALA A 147 23.33 1.48 0.07
C ALA A 147 23.23 2.79 -0.72
N LYS A 148 23.19 2.68 -2.06
CA LYS A 148 22.89 3.78 -2.99
C LYS A 148 21.39 3.74 -3.27
N VAL A 149 20.63 4.57 -2.57
CA VAL A 149 19.17 4.53 -2.58
C VAL A 149 18.61 5.73 -3.32
N TYR A 150 17.73 5.49 -4.28
CA TYR A 150 16.96 6.47 -5.01
C TYR A 150 15.48 6.36 -4.70
N VAL A 151 14.76 7.47 -4.67
CA VAL A 151 13.33 7.49 -4.47
C VAL A 151 12.62 7.60 -5.81
N ILE A 152 11.77 6.60 -6.09
CA ILE A 152 10.83 6.60 -7.21
C ILE A 152 9.45 6.40 -6.60
N PRO A 153 8.66 7.47 -6.41
CA PRO A 153 7.36 7.37 -5.74
C PRO A 153 6.41 6.49 -6.53
N ASN A 154 5.37 6.01 -5.84
CA ASN A 154 4.23 5.42 -6.53
C ASN A 154 3.52 6.48 -7.38
N ALA A 155 2.87 6.04 -8.43
CA ALA A 155 2.08 6.90 -9.29
C ALA A 155 0.90 6.15 -9.88
N LEU A 156 -0.19 6.86 -10.16
CA LEU A 156 -1.39 6.26 -10.71
C LEU A 156 -1.37 6.28 -12.24
N ASN A 157 -1.79 5.17 -12.82
CA ASN A 157 -2.09 5.10 -14.25
C ASN A 157 -3.49 5.66 -14.52
N LEU A 158 -3.58 6.96 -14.81
CA LEU A 158 -4.86 7.63 -15.07
C LEU A 158 -5.57 7.15 -16.34
N LYS A 159 -4.97 6.29 -17.14
CA LYS A 159 -5.64 5.62 -18.28
C LYS A 159 -6.55 4.49 -17.80
N GLU A 160 -6.34 3.96 -16.60
CA GLU A 160 -7.20 2.95 -16.00
C GLU A 160 -8.55 3.55 -15.63
N LYS A 161 -9.63 2.86 -16.02
CA LYS A 161 -11.01 3.33 -15.82
C LYS A 161 -11.35 3.56 -14.35
N MET A 162 -10.79 2.76 -13.45
CA MET A 162 -11.05 2.86 -12.01
C MET A 162 -10.64 4.19 -11.38
N TRP A 163 -9.74 4.97 -12.03
CA TRP A 163 -9.32 6.29 -11.54
C TRP A 163 -10.16 7.43 -12.13
N LYS A 164 -10.99 7.15 -13.11
CA LYS A 164 -11.98 8.11 -13.56
C LYS A 164 -13.10 8.19 -12.53
N SER A 165 -13.53 9.40 -12.22
CA SER A 165 -14.64 9.61 -11.29
C SER A 165 -15.94 9.22 -11.98
N ASP A 166 -16.42 8.01 -11.76
CA ASP A 166 -17.84 7.73 -11.93
C ASP A 166 -18.53 8.31 -10.70
N VAL A 167 -19.36 9.31 -10.90
CA VAL A 167 -20.15 9.89 -9.79
C VAL A 167 -21.16 8.82 -9.39
N VAL A 168 -20.86 8.07 -8.36
CA VAL A 168 -21.86 7.21 -7.72
C VAL A 168 -22.74 8.11 -6.87
N GLU A 169 -24.00 8.21 -7.25
CA GLU A 169 -24.98 8.97 -6.51
C GLU A 169 -25.00 8.53 -5.04
N ASN A 170 -24.90 9.48 -4.14
CA ASN A 170 -25.09 9.23 -2.73
C ASN A 170 -26.59 9.10 -2.46
N PRO A 171 -27.11 7.90 -2.13
CA PRO A 171 -28.54 7.70 -1.89
C PRO A 171 -29.01 8.35 -0.57
N THR A 172 -28.09 8.98 0.17
CA THR A 172 -28.38 9.64 1.44
C THR A 172 -27.76 11.02 1.47
N ASP A 173 -28.29 11.94 2.28
CA ASP A 173 -27.68 13.25 2.55
C ASP A 173 -26.51 13.16 3.54
N LYS A 174 -26.09 11.95 3.93
CA LYS A 174 -25.05 11.71 4.93
C LYS A 174 -23.66 11.86 4.31
N VAL A 175 -22.72 12.40 5.09
CA VAL A 175 -21.30 12.35 4.74
C VAL A 175 -20.77 10.93 4.87
N ARG A 176 -20.29 10.36 3.78
CA ARG A 176 -19.76 8.99 3.74
C ARG A 176 -18.28 9.01 4.11
N ILE A 177 -17.95 8.33 5.19
CA ILE A 177 -16.60 8.29 5.75
C ILE A 177 -16.06 6.87 5.59
N ALA A 178 -15.07 6.68 4.72
CA ALA A 178 -14.56 5.37 4.39
C ALA A 178 -13.22 5.06 5.04
N TRP A 179 -13.05 3.80 5.35
CA TRP A 179 -11.73 3.19 5.44
C TRP A 179 -11.57 2.16 4.31
N ILE A 180 -10.45 2.24 3.60
CA ILE A 180 -10.13 1.41 2.44
C ILE A 180 -8.75 0.81 2.68
N GLY A 181 -8.64 -0.52 2.77
CA GLY A 181 -7.34 -1.13 3.05
C GLY A 181 -7.36 -2.65 3.13
N GLY A 182 -6.23 -3.23 3.50
CA GLY A 182 -6.03 -4.66 3.63
C GLY A 182 -6.20 -5.18 5.07
N SER A 183 -6.22 -6.50 5.22
CA SER A 183 -6.45 -7.19 6.50
C SER A 183 -5.36 -7.00 7.56
N SER A 184 -4.21 -6.44 7.20
CA SER A 184 -3.08 -6.22 8.13
C SER A 184 -3.24 -4.99 9.04
N HIS A 185 -4.29 -4.17 8.85
CA HIS A 185 -4.44 -2.87 9.52
C HIS A 185 -5.32 -2.87 10.77
N LEU A 186 -5.59 -4.02 11.39
CA LEU A 186 -6.47 -4.05 12.57
C LEU A 186 -5.93 -3.19 13.72
N SER A 187 -4.62 -3.24 13.97
CA SER A 187 -3.98 -2.43 15.02
C SER A 187 -4.09 -0.92 14.77
N ASP A 188 -4.05 -0.53 13.49
CA ASP A 188 -4.21 0.86 13.07
C ASP A 188 -5.65 1.34 13.32
N LEU A 189 -6.62 0.52 12.93
CA LEU A 189 -8.05 0.84 13.09
C LEU A 189 -8.48 0.94 14.55
N LYS A 190 -7.85 0.22 15.47
CA LYS A 190 -8.12 0.34 16.90
C LYS A 190 -7.90 1.77 17.45
N LEU A 191 -7.10 2.59 16.77
CA LEU A 191 -6.97 4.01 17.10
C LEU A 191 -8.28 4.79 16.95
N LEU A 192 -9.16 4.33 16.06
CA LEU A 192 -10.46 4.95 15.80
C LEU A 192 -11.54 4.55 16.82
N GLU A 193 -11.37 3.42 17.49
CA GLU A 193 -12.42 2.78 18.30
C GLU A 193 -13.11 3.72 19.30
N PRO A 194 -12.38 4.49 20.15
CA PRO A 194 -13.02 5.41 21.09
C PRO A 194 -13.81 6.53 20.40
N SER A 195 -13.37 6.93 19.21
CA SER A 195 -14.00 7.99 18.42
C SER A 195 -15.25 7.50 17.71
N MET A 196 -15.22 6.27 17.18
CA MET A 196 -16.36 5.63 16.54
C MET A 196 -17.50 5.45 17.55
N GLN A 197 -17.19 4.91 18.73
CA GLN A 197 -18.15 4.77 19.81
C GLN A 197 -18.81 6.09 20.17
N LYS A 198 -18.01 7.14 20.33
CA LYS A 198 -18.53 8.48 20.68
C LYS A 198 -19.39 9.08 19.56
N LEU A 199 -19.03 8.87 18.28
CA LEU A 199 -19.83 9.32 17.14
C LEU A 199 -21.17 8.59 17.09
N ASN A 200 -21.16 7.27 17.22
CA ASN A 200 -22.38 6.43 17.18
C ASN A 200 -23.37 6.75 18.33
N LEU A 201 -22.87 7.17 19.49
CA LEU A 201 -23.70 7.62 20.60
C LEU A 201 -24.18 9.08 20.49
N SER A 202 -23.64 9.86 19.55
CA SER A 202 -23.97 11.28 19.42
C SER A 202 -25.32 11.51 18.75
N GLN A 203 -26.31 11.95 19.51
CA GLN A 203 -27.64 12.26 19.00
C GLN A 203 -27.65 13.35 17.92
N SER A 204 -26.69 14.30 17.98
CA SER A 204 -26.60 15.42 17.02
C SER A 204 -25.91 15.05 15.72
N LEU A 205 -25.20 13.93 15.65
CA LEU A 205 -24.40 13.52 14.49
C LEU A 205 -24.91 12.25 13.81
N LYS A 206 -25.63 11.36 14.52
CA LYS A 206 -26.00 10.02 14.03
C LYS A 206 -26.66 9.99 12.65
N ASP A 207 -27.41 11.05 12.31
CA ASP A 207 -28.12 11.14 11.03
C ASP A 207 -27.32 11.89 9.95
N LYS A 208 -26.10 12.35 10.24
CA LYS A 208 -25.29 13.19 9.36
C LYS A 208 -24.15 12.47 8.67
N TYR A 209 -23.81 11.26 9.11
CA TYR A 209 -22.70 10.50 8.55
C TYR A 209 -23.04 9.03 8.37
N GLN A 210 -22.23 8.38 7.58
CA GLN A 210 -22.25 6.93 7.37
C GLN A 210 -20.81 6.42 7.22
N PHE A 211 -20.45 5.38 7.98
CA PHE A 211 -19.18 4.69 7.79
C PHE A 211 -19.26 3.69 6.65
N VAL A 212 -18.23 3.67 5.81
CA VAL A 212 -18.09 2.73 4.71
C VAL A 212 -16.79 1.95 4.88
N MET A 213 -16.88 0.69 5.22
CA MET A 213 -15.72 -0.19 5.28
C MET A 213 -15.55 -0.93 3.96
N CYS A 214 -14.45 -0.67 3.28
CA CYS A 214 -14.14 -1.28 1.99
C CYS A 214 -13.08 -2.35 2.11
N GLY A 215 -13.28 -3.47 1.41
CA GLY A 215 -12.31 -4.55 1.33
C GLY A 215 -12.71 -5.83 2.09
N PHE A 216 -13.95 -5.92 2.61
CA PHE A 216 -14.41 -7.13 3.30
C PHE A 216 -14.21 -8.36 2.44
N ASP A 217 -13.61 -9.39 3.02
CA ASP A 217 -13.25 -10.60 2.30
C ASP A 217 -13.47 -11.84 3.15
N THR A 218 -14.06 -12.85 2.55
CA THR A 218 -14.26 -14.17 3.16
C THR A 218 -13.47 -15.26 2.42
N ARG A 219 -12.58 -14.85 1.51
CA ARG A 219 -11.66 -15.81 0.87
C ARG A 219 -10.60 -16.20 1.88
N GLY A 220 -10.49 -17.46 2.14
CA GLY A 220 -9.53 -18.02 3.08
C GLY A 220 -9.88 -19.44 3.44
N SER A 221 -8.97 -20.09 4.14
CA SER A 221 -9.17 -21.44 4.65
C SER A 221 -8.61 -21.57 6.06
N ILE A 222 -9.25 -22.40 6.86
CA ILE A 222 -8.74 -22.82 8.16
C ILE A 222 -8.23 -24.26 8.01
N THR A 223 -7.04 -24.51 8.52
CA THR A 223 -6.50 -25.86 8.69
C THR A 223 -6.79 -26.31 10.10
N GLU A 224 -7.74 -27.18 10.27
CA GLU A 224 -8.05 -27.85 11.53
C GLU A 224 -7.11 -29.03 11.73
N ILE A 225 -6.47 -29.11 12.88
CA ILE A 225 -5.62 -30.25 13.27
C ILE A 225 -6.38 -31.05 14.33
N HIS A 226 -6.84 -32.22 13.94
CA HIS A 226 -7.52 -33.12 14.87
C HIS A 226 -6.55 -33.74 15.88
N PRO A 227 -7.05 -34.22 17.07
CA PRO A 227 -6.19 -34.86 18.07
C PRO A 227 -5.39 -36.07 17.58
N ASN A 228 -5.84 -36.71 16.51
CA ASN A 228 -5.13 -37.79 15.82
C ASN A 228 -4.05 -37.33 14.84
N GLY A 229 -3.81 -36.01 14.74
CA GLY A 229 -2.83 -35.42 13.82
C GLY A 229 -3.33 -35.20 12.38
N GLU A 230 -4.57 -35.60 12.08
CA GLU A 230 -5.18 -35.40 10.77
C GLU A 230 -5.44 -33.90 10.53
N LYS A 231 -5.08 -33.43 9.33
CA LYS A 231 -5.29 -32.03 8.90
C LYS A 231 -6.48 -31.96 7.96
N ARG A 232 -7.48 -31.18 8.32
CA ARG A 232 -8.64 -30.88 7.45
C ARG A 232 -8.61 -29.40 7.06
N VAL A 233 -8.65 -29.12 5.78
CA VAL A 233 -8.74 -27.75 5.25
C VAL A 233 -10.19 -27.46 4.87
N ARG A 234 -10.76 -26.40 5.42
CA ARG A 234 -12.09 -25.91 5.04
C ARG A 234 -12.07 -24.40 4.78
N LYS A 235 -13.06 -23.93 4.04
CA LYS A 235 -13.28 -22.48 3.87
C LYS A 235 -13.66 -21.86 5.22
N ILE A 236 -13.26 -20.59 5.39
CA ILE A 236 -13.72 -19.80 6.54
C ILE A 236 -15.21 -19.48 6.40
N GLU A 237 -15.90 -19.48 7.50
CA GLU A 237 -17.25 -18.90 7.58
C GLU A 237 -17.15 -17.37 7.71
N PRO A 238 -18.17 -16.61 7.29
CA PRO A 238 -18.11 -15.13 7.33
C PRO A 238 -17.74 -14.56 8.71
N TRP A 239 -18.21 -15.18 9.79
CA TRP A 239 -17.92 -14.76 11.17
C TRP A 239 -16.49 -15.11 11.65
N GLU A 240 -15.81 -16.01 10.98
CA GLU A 240 -14.41 -16.36 11.25
C GLU A 240 -13.44 -15.43 10.54
N SER A 241 -13.95 -14.57 9.64
CA SER A 241 -13.14 -13.62 8.92
C SER A 241 -12.52 -12.59 9.88
N VAL A 242 -11.25 -12.29 9.69
CA VAL A 242 -10.56 -11.19 10.40
C VAL A 242 -11.30 -9.85 10.27
N TRP A 243 -12.02 -9.65 9.19
CA TRP A 243 -12.80 -8.46 8.89
C TRP A 243 -13.95 -8.18 9.86
N VAL A 244 -14.42 -9.20 10.56
CA VAL A 244 -15.40 -9.06 11.64
C VAL A 244 -14.90 -8.12 12.74
N ASN A 245 -13.62 -8.21 13.08
CA ASN A 245 -13.01 -7.32 14.06
C ASN A 245 -12.91 -5.88 13.58
N PHE A 246 -12.77 -5.66 12.27
CA PHE A 246 -12.82 -4.33 11.66
C PHE A 246 -14.22 -3.74 11.76
N GLU A 247 -15.26 -4.53 11.45
CA GLU A 247 -16.65 -4.09 11.55
C GLU A 247 -17.04 -3.69 12.97
N LYS A 248 -16.58 -4.45 13.97
CA LYS A 248 -16.81 -4.12 15.38
C LYS A 248 -16.32 -2.72 15.75
N ILE A 249 -15.21 -2.25 15.16
CA ILE A 249 -14.69 -0.91 15.39
C ILE A 249 -15.67 0.15 14.87
N PHE A 250 -16.16 -0.01 13.65
CA PHE A 250 -17.03 0.97 13.00
C PHE A 250 -18.47 0.96 13.53
N THR A 251 -18.98 -0.20 13.89
CA THR A 251 -20.34 -0.37 14.37
C THR A 251 -20.47 -0.19 15.89
N SER A 252 -19.36 0.06 16.55
CA SER A 252 -19.18 -0.02 17.99
C SER A 252 -20.23 0.69 18.82
N ASP A 253 -21.24 -0.03 19.16
CA ASP A 253 -21.63 -0.18 20.54
C ASP A 253 -21.30 -1.64 20.90
N TYR A 254 -20.07 -1.89 21.35
CA TYR A 254 -19.67 -3.25 21.77
C TYR A 254 -20.67 -3.86 22.73
N LYS A 255 -21.30 -3.03 23.53
CA LYS A 255 -22.30 -3.41 24.48
C LYS A 255 -23.57 -3.93 23.82
N LEU A 256 -24.04 -3.26 22.76
CA LEU A 256 -25.20 -3.73 21.99
C LEU A 256 -24.91 -5.01 21.20
N ILE A 257 -23.69 -5.19 20.69
CA ILE A 257 -23.31 -6.40 19.95
C ILE A 257 -23.09 -7.57 20.90
N GLU A 258 -22.49 -7.37 22.06
CA GLU A 258 -22.27 -8.39 23.09
C GLU A 258 -23.55 -8.72 23.86
N ASP A 259 -24.34 -7.73 24.24
CA ASP A 259 -25.58 -7.91 24.98
C ASP A 259 -26.72 -8.51 24.15
N SER A 260 -26.71 -8.28 22.82
CA SER A 260 -27.72 -8.86 21.92
C SER A 260 -27.55 -10.38 21.76
N GLY A 261 -26.40 -10.92 22.07
CA GLY A 261 -26.07 -12.34 21.89
C GLY A 261 -26.15 -12.83 20.44
N ASP A 262 -26.49 -11.95 19.50
CA ASP A 262 -26.78 -12.27 18.10
C ASP A 262 -25.87 -11.53 17.10
N TYR A 263 -24.57 -11.42 17.45
CA TYR A 263 -23.58 -10.89 16.53
C TYR A 263 -23.54 -11.69 15.22
N PHE A 264 -23.72 -12.99 15.27
CA PHE A 264 -23.75 -13.86 14.10
C PHE A 264 -25.01 -13.65 13.26
N GLY A 265 -26.17 -13.47 13.85
CA GLY A 265 -27.40 -13.11 13.15
C GLY A 265 -27.29 -11.73 12.50
N TRP A 266 -26.63 -10.78 13.17
CA TRP A 266 -26.33 -9.48 12.61
C TRP A 266 -25.39 -9.58 11.40
N LEU A 267 -24.32 -10.37 11.46
CA LEU A 267 -23.41 -10.61 10.34
C LEU A 267 -24.09 -11.27 9.15
N GLN A 268 -25.01 -12.20 9.39
CA GLN A 268 -25.75 -12.87 8.32
C GLN A 268 -26.64 -11.91 7.52
N LYS A 269 -27.09 -10.80 8.11
CA LYS A 269 -27.79 -9.75 7.40
C LYS A 269 -26.93 -9.08 6.32
N PHE A 270 -25.63 -9.31 6.33
CA PHE A 270 -24.63 -8.79 5.37
C PHE A 270 -24.08 -9.86 4.44
N LYS A 271 -24.84 -10.90 4.14
CA LYS A 271 -24.47 -11.84 3.10
C LYS A 271 -24.31 -11.11 1.76
N ARG A 272 -23.31 -11.49 1.01
CA ARG A 272 -22.93 -10.83 -0.23
C ARG A 272 -24.07 -10.76 -1.24
N GLU A 273 -24.87 -11.82 -1.35
CA GLU A 273 -25.97 -11.94 -2.30
C GLU A 273 -27.18 -11.09 -1.93
N GLU A 274 -27.35 -10.85 -0.62
CA GLU A 274 -28.53 -10.15 -0.10
C GLU A 274 -28.31 -8.67 0.11
N TYR A 275 -27.05 -8.26 0.40
CA TYR A 275 -26.73 -6.93 0.90
C TYR A 275 -25.46 -6.28 0.35
N PRO A 276 -25.10 -6.41 -0.94
CA PRO A 276 -23.86 -5.78 -1.45
C PRO A 276 -23.87 -4.26 -1.25
N ASP A 277 -25.05 -3.64 -1.23
CA ASP A 277 -25.26 -2.19 -1.16
C ASP A 277 -26.28 -1.79 -0.08
N ARG A 278 -26.59 -2.67 0.88
CA ARG A 278 -27.59 -2.35 1.90
C ARG A 278 -26.95 -1.65 3.09
N TYR A 279 -27.60 -0.59 3.52
CA TYR A 279 -27.14 0.32 4.54
C TYR A 279 -27.76 -0.02 5.89
N LEU A 280 -26.95 -0.22 6.92
CA LEU A 280 -27.37 0.08 8.28
C LEU A 280 -27.39 1.59 8.46
N GLU A 281 -28.05 2.10 9.51
CA GLU A 281 -28.22 3.54 9.72
C GLU A 281 -26.91 4.33 9.52
N ASN A 282 -25.79 3.88 10.14
CA ASN A 282 -24.51 4.58 10.13
C ASN A 282 -23.36 3.74 9.58
N TYR A 283 -23.62 2.58 8.98
CA TYR A 283 -22.56 1.68 8.52
C TYR A 283 -22.92 0.96 7.23
N VAL A 284 -21.93 0.86 6.32
CA VAL A 284 -22.00 0.09 5.07
C VAL A 284 -20.77 -0.79 4.95
N ARG A 285 -20.97 -2.05 4.64
CA ARG A 285 -19.92 -2.97 4.22
C ARG A 285 -19.81 -2.97 2.70
N ARG A 286 -18.58 -2.86 2.19
CA ARG A 286 -18.27 -3.10 0.78
C ARG A 286 -17.27 -4.23 0.65
N TRP A 287 -17.59 -5.15 -0.23
CA TRP A 287 -16.76 -6.31 -0.50
C TRP A 287 -15.49 -5.91 -1.25
N THR A 288 -14.43 -6.73 -1.07
CA THR A 288 -13.18 -6.57 -1.79
C THR A 288 -13.41 -6.57 -3.32
N LEU A 289 -12.65 -5.75 -3.99
CA LEU A 289 -12.67 -5.62 -5.45
C LEU A 289 -11.36 -6.14 -6.05
N PRO A 290 -11.38 -6.68 -7.27
CA PRO A 290 -10.16 -7.00 -7.98
C PRO A 290 -9.36 -5.71 -8.26
N LEU A 291 -8.05 -5.86 -8.47
CA LEU A 291 -7.13 -4.74 -8.71
C LEU A 291 -7.67 -3.73 -9.75
N THR A 292 -8.20 -4.21 -10.87
CA THR A 292 -8.71 -3.39 -11.97
C THR A 292 -9.95 -2.55 -11.61
N LYS A 293 -10.54 -2.80 -10.44
CA LYS A 293 -11.73 -2.11 -9.92
C LYS A 293 -11.50 -1.49 -8.54
N TYR A 294 -10.31 -1.67 -7.96
CA TYR A 294 -10.02 -1.22 -6.60
C TYR A 294 -10.31 0.27 -6.37
N GLY A 295 -9.94 1.12 -7.32
CA GLY A 295 -10.18 2.56 -7.27
C GLY A 295 -11.66 2.97 -7.14
N HIS A 296 -12.60 2.09 -7.51
CA HIS A 296 -14.03 2.34 -7.34
C HIS A 296 -14.50 2.32 -5.88
N HIS A 297 -13.69 1.82 -4.95
CA HIS A 297 -14.02 1.99 -3.53
C HIS A 297 -14.14 3.47 -3.13
N TYR A 298 -13.30 4.32 -3.72
CA TYR A 298 -13.31 5.76 -3.45
C TYR A 298 -14.57 6.48 -4.00
N ASP A 299 -15.28 5.90 -4.96
CA ASP A 299 -16.51 6.48 -5.50
C ASP A 299 -17.68 6.44 -4.48
N TYR A 300 -17.56 5.61 -3.45
CA TYR A 300 -18.55 5.41 -2.40
C TYR A 300 -18.27 6.18 -1.11
N CYS A 301 -17.39 7.18 -1.14
CA CYS A 301 -17.10 7.98 0.04
C CYS A 301 -16.80 9.42 -0.31
N ASP A 302 -16.88 10.29 0.70
CA ASP A 302 -16.54 11.70 0.65
C ASP A 302 -15.27 11.98 1.43
N VAL A 303 -15.01 11.17 2.45
CA VAL A 303 -13.87 11.27 3.38
C VAL A 303 -13.20 9.92 3.52
N CYS A 304 -11.88 9.89 3.46
CA CYS A 304 -11.06 8.71 3.71
C CYS A 304 -10.32 8.83 5.05
N LEU A 305 -10.30 7.75 5.81
CA LEU A 305 -9.54 7.65 7.05
C LEU A 305 -8.25 6.86 6.82
N ALA A 306 -7.15 7.39 7.31
CA ALA A 306 -5.84 6.74 7.28
C ALA A 306 -5.21 6.70 8.68
N PRO A 307 -5.81 5.95 9.63
CA PRO A 307 -5.17 5.70 10.91
C PRO A 307 -3.94 4.85 10.69
N ILE A 308 -2.88 5.14 11.44
CA ILE A 308 -1.63 4.38 11.40
C ILE A 308 -0.99 4.40 12.79
N ALA A 309 -0.72 3.22 13.34
CA ALA A 309 -0.18 3.10 14.68
C ALA A 309 1.32 3.46 14.72
N GLU A 310 1.71 4.35 15.63
CA GLU A 310 3.11 4.76 15.84
C GLU A 310 3.92 3.71 16.60
N LYS A 311 3.25 2.91 17.43
CA LYS A 311 3.87 1.86 18.22
C LYS A 311 3.28 0.50 17.87
N ALA A 312 4.14 -0.49 17.73
CA ALA A 312 3.77 -1.89 17.58
C ALA A 312 3.89 -2.63 18.91
N GLU A 313 3.05 -3.61 19.13
CA GLU A 313 3.23 -4.57 20.20
C GLU A 313 4.28 -5.60 19.75
N HIS A 314 5.30 -5.80 20.55
CA HIS A 314 6.31 -6.81 20.35
C HIS A 314 6.26 -7.82 21.51
N VAL A 315 6.25 -9.09 21.18
CA VAL A 315 6.32 -10.18 22.15
C VAL A 315 7.74 -10.74 22.10
N THR A 316 8.46 -10.60 23.22
CA THR A 316 9.81 -11.14 23.34
C THR A 316 9.80 -12.68 23.37
N GLU A 317 10.95 -13.33 23.15
CA GLU A 317 11.09 -14.78 23.26
C GLU A 317 10.66 -15.33 24.64
N LYS A 318 10.72 -14.50 25.69
CA LYS A 318 10.28 -14.83 27.05
C LYS A 318 8.78 -14.57 27.27
N GLY A 319 8.01 -14.22 26.21
CA GLY A 319 6.58 -13.96 26.29
C GLY A 319 6.21 -12.57 26.88
N GLN A 320 7.17 -11.69 27.14
CA GLN A 320 6.90 -10.33 27.59
C GLN A 320 6.40 -9.46 26.46
N ARG A 321 5.32 -8.70 26.70
CA ARG A 321 4.78 -7.72 25.74
C ARG A 321 5.37 -6.34 26.02
N MET A 322 5.88 -5.71 24.96
CA MET A 322 6.41 -4.35 25.02
C MET A 322 5.97 -3.55 23.79
N LYS A 323 5.89 -2.24 23.93
CA LYS A 323 5.64 -1.34 22.81
C LYS A 323 6.97 -0.88 22.22
N VAL A 324 7.15 -1.07 20.93
CA VAL A 324 8.31 -0.62 20.16
C VAL A 324 7.88 0.33 19.05
N ASP A 325 8.82 1.09 18.50
CA ASP A 325 8.56 1.93 17.33
C ASP A 325 8.10 1.09 16.16
N HIS A 326 7.04 1.54 15.50
CA HIS A 326 6.43 0.79 14.40
C HIS A 326 7.11 1.16 13.07
N ILE A 327 8.34 0.64 12.85
CA ILE A 327 9.13 0.95 11.65
C ILE A 327 8.34 0.62 10.37
N PHE A 328 7.65 -0.52 10.35
CA PHE A 328 6.82 -0.92 9.21
C PHE A 328 5.76 0.14 8.85
N ASN A 329 5.15 0.78 9.85
CA ASN A 329 4.19 1.86 9.63
C ASN A 329 4.87 3.20 9.34
N LEU A 330 6.04 3.46 9.93
CA LEU A 330 6.79 4.69 9.70
C LEU A 330 7.13 4.88 8.22
N VAL A 331 7.50 3.79 7.55
CA VAL A 331 7.97 3.81 6.16
C VAL A 331 6.90 3.41 5.13
N LYS A 332 5.62 3.42 5.51
CA LYS A 332 4.51 3.18 4.57
C LYS A 332 4.57 4.11 3.37
N SER A 333 4.05 3.62 2.26
CA SER A 333 3.99 4.39 1.03
C SER A 333 2.87 5.45 1.04
N GLU A 334 2.95 6.37 0.11
CA GLU A 334 2.03 7.50 -0.09
C GLU A 334 0.72 7.14 -0.81
N LEU A 335 0.47 5.88 -1.13
CA LEU A 335 -0.66 5.45 -1.98
C LEU A 335 -2.02 5.99 -1.53
N LYS A 336 -2.35 5.96 -0.23
CA LYS A 336 -3.63 6.50 0.25
C LYS A 336 -3.78 8.00 0.00
N ILE A 337 -2.68 8.76 0.05
CA ILE A 337 -2.68 10.19 -0.28
C ILE A 337 -2.99 10.38 -1.77
N ILE A 338 -2.31 9.62 -2.61
CA ILE A 338 -2.45 9.71 -4.06
C ILE A 338 -3.84 9.29 -4.51
N GLU A 339 -4.33 8.17 -4.02
CA GLU A 339 -5.64 7.62 -4.34
C GLU A 339 -6.77 8.56 -3.91
N ALA A 340 -6.73 9.06 -2.68
CA ALA A 340 -7.70 10.04 -2.18
C ALA A 340 -7.67 11.34 -3.01
N GLY A 341 -6.47 11.84 -3.35
CA GLY A 341 -6.31 13.05 -4.15
C GLY A 341 -6.85 12.90 -5.57
N VAL A 342 -6.51 11.82 -6.28
CA VAL A 342 -7.02 11.57 -7.64
C VAL A 342 -8.54 11.46 -7.66
N LYS A 343 -9.11 10.80 -6.65
CA LYS A 343 -10.56 10.60 -6.51
C LYS A 343 -11.28 11.77 -5.84
N LYS A 344 -10.60 12.87 -5.58
CA LYS A 344 -11.17 14.08 -4.95
C LYS A 344 -11.88 13.74 -3.63
N LYS A 345 -11.14 13.17 -2.67
CA LYS A 345 -11.65 12.83 -1.33
C LYS A 345 -10.87 13.58 -0.26
N VAL A 346 -11.56 13.97 0.79
CA VAL A 346 -10.89 14.47 1.99
C VAL A 346 -10.09 13.31 2.62
N LEU A 347 -8.86 13.57 3.02
CA LEU A 347 -8.05 12.60 3.75
C LEU A 347 -7.82 13.06 5.19
N ILE A 348 -8.28 12.27 6.16
CA ILE A 348 -7.95 12.42 7.59
C ILE A 348 -6.94 11.32 7.93
N ALA A 349 -5.75 11.70 8.32
CA ALA A 349 -4.65 10.78 8.56
C ALA A 349 -3.98 11.01 9.91
N GLN A 350 -3.33 9.98 10.43
CA GLN A 350 -2.47 10.11 11.60
C GLN A 350 -1.30 11.04 11.31
N ASP A 351 -0.96 11.95 12.25
CA ASP A 351 0.21 12.83 12.16
C ASP A 351 1.51 12.05 12.40
N PHE A 352 1.77 11.08 11.51
CA PHE A 352 2.88 10.15 11.61
C PHE A 352 3.38 9.71 10.22
N GLY A 353 4.66 9.35 10.14
CA GLY A 353 5.27 8.77 8.95
C GLY A 353 5.06 9.62 7.70
N ILE A 354 4.65 8.98 6.61
CA ILE A 354 4.48 9.62 5.30
C ILE A 354 3.37 10.70 5.30
N TYR A 355 2.33 10.53 6.10
CA TYR A 355 1.26 11.51 6.17
C TYR A 355 1.74 12.83 6.76
N LYS A 356 2.51 12.76 7.86
CA LYS A 356 3.15 13.93 8.48
C LYS A 356 4.12 14.63 7.52
N GLN A 357 4.82 13.86 6.70
CA GLN A 357 5.80 14.40 5.75
C GLN A 357 5.16 15.14 4.57
N LEU A 358 4.07 14.59 4.02
CA LEU A 358 3.51 15.05 2.75
C LEU A 358 2.27 15.91 2.88
N LEU A 359 1.45 15.70 3.90
CA LEU A 359 0.23 16.48 4.09
C LEU A 359 0.51 17.74 4.90
N LYS A 360 -0.18 18.81 4.54
CA LYS A 360 -0.27 20.03 5.33
C LYS A 360 -1.65 20.09 5.97
N HIS A 361 -1.65 20.14 7.30
CA HIS A 361 -2.90 20.20 8.09
C HIS A 361 -3.76 21.38 7.67
N ASP A 362 -5.07 21.13 7.43
CA ASP A 362 -6.06 22.10 6.96
C ASP A 362 -5.80 22.72 5.57
N GLU A 363 -4.79 22.23 4.85
CA GLU A 363 -4.50 22.66 3.48
C GLU A 363 -4.71 21.51 2.48
N THR A 364 -3.98 20.39 2.62
CA THR A 364 -4.08 19.23 1.72
C THR A 364 -4.65 18.00 2.39
N GLY A 365 -4.92 18.06 3.68
CA GLY A 365 -5.54 16.99 4.46
C GLY A 365 -5.66 17.39 5.92
N ILE A 366 -6.16 16.49 6.74
CA ILE A 366 -6.26 16.69 8.17
C ILE A 366 -5.32 15.71 8.87
N LEU A 367 -4.42 16.24 9.70
CA LEU A 367 -3.50 15.45 10.52
C LEU A 367 -4.01 15.33 11.94
N VAL A 368 -4.09 14.13 12.47
CA VAL A 368 -4.54 13.82 13.83
C VAL A 368 -3.34 13.43 14.68
N SER A 369 -2.98 14.26 15.64
CA SER A 369 -1.86 14.03 16.58
C SER A 369 -2.31 13.50 17.95
N ASP A 370 -3.55 13.74 18.36
CA ASP A 370 -4.14 13.22 19.61
C ASP A 370 -5.06 12.03 19.36
N ASN A 371 -4.58 10.85 19.66
CA ASN A 371 -5.34 9.60 19.46
C ASN A 371 -6.57 9.45 20.37
N LYS A 372 -6.65 10.19 21.48
CA LYS A 372 -7.79 10.04 22.42
C LYS A 372 -9.01 10.85 22.01
N LYS A 373 -8.80 12.06 21.48
CA LYS A 373 -9.87 13.00 21.16
C LYS A 373 -9.79 13.53 19.72
N GLY A 374 -8.61 13.49 19.11
CA GLY A 374 -8.35 14.12 17.82
C GLY A 374 -9.20 13.53 16.71
N TRP A 375 -9.29 12.21 16.59
CA TRP A 375 -10.09 11.55 15.58
C TRP A 375 -11.58 11.95 15.67
N TYR A 376 -12.17 11.94 16.85
CA TYR A 376 -13.55 12.41 17.04
C TYR A 376 -13.72 13.85 16.62
N LYS A 377 -12.82 14.73 17.08
CA LYS A 377 -12.87 16.17 16.81
C LYS A 377 -12.82 16.44 15.29
N GLU A 378 -11.85 15.85 14.62
CA GLU A 378 -11.62 16.13 13.20
C GLU A 378 -12.68 15.46 12.29
N ILE A 379 -13.15 14.26 12.63
CA ILE A 379 -14.27 13.64 11.92
C ILE A 379 -15.54 14.47 12.08
N LYS A 380 -15.87 14.90 13.31
CA LYS A 380 -17.02 15.79 13.55
C LYS A 380 -16.92 17.06 12.73
N ARG A 381 -15.76 17.73 12.73
CA ARG A 381 -15.53 18.95 11.97
C ARG A 381 -15.77 18.77 10.48
N VAL A 382 -15.28 17.68 9.90
CA VAL A 382 -15.49 17.37 8.49
C VAL A 382 -16.94 17.01 8.17
N ILE A 383 -17.68 16.41 9.10
CA ILE A 383 -19.12 16.16 8.92
C ILE A 383 -19.89 17.48 8.86
N GLU A 384 -19.56 18.43 9.71
CA GLU A 384 -20.32 19.69 9.90
C GLU A 384 -19.94 20.79 8.92
N ASP A 385 -18.74 20.75 8.32
CA ASP A 385 -18.18 21.84 7.49
C ASP A 385 -18.02 21.39 6.03
N ALA A 386 -18.96 21.74 5.18
CA ALA A 386 -18.95 21.42 3.76
C ALA A 386 -17.88 22.21 2.98
N ASP A 387 -17.67 23.49 3.32
CA ASP A 387 -16.69 24.35 2.66
C ASP A 387 -15.26 23.86 2.93
N LEU A 388 -15.02 23.38 4.16
CA LEU A 388 -13.77 22.72 4.50
C LEU A 388 -13.53 21.48 3.63
N ARG A 389 -14.55 20.62 3.46
CA ARG A 389 -14.43 19.42 2.61
C ARG A 389 -14.06 19.77 1.19
N GLU A 390 -14.78 20.73 0.58
CA GLU A 390 -14.54 21.16 -0.79
C GLU A 390 -13.11 21.70 -0.97
N ARG A 391 -12.67 22.60 -0.10
CA ARG A 391 -11.33 23.18 -0.14
C ARG A 391 -10.23 22.11 0.00
N LEU A 392 -10.34 21.21 0.97
CA LEU A 392 -9.35 20.16 1.18
C LEU A 392 -9.27 19.20 -0.01
N THR A 393 -10.43 18.88 -0.59
CA THR A 393 -10.54 18.00 -1.75
C THR A 393 -9.83 18.57 -2.97
N GLU A 394 -10.09 19.83 -3.32
CA GLU A 394 -9.46 20.49 -4.47
C GLU A 394 -7.95 20.68 -4.26
N ASN A 395 -7.55 21.10 -3.09
CA ASN A 395 -6.13 21.30 -2.78
C ASN A 395 -5.35 19.98 -2.87
N LEU A 396 -5.85 18.91 -2.28
CA LEU A 396 -5.20 17.61 -2.36
C LEU A 396 -5.16 17.08 -3.79
N HIS A 397 -6.26 17.23 -4.54
CA HIS A 397 -6.32 16.81 -5.93
C HIS A 397 -5.25 17.51 -6.77
N ASN A 398 -5.20 18.83 -6.72
CA ASN A 398 -4.24 19.61 -7.49
C ASN A 398 -2.79 19.23 -7.12
N TRP A 399 -2.50 19.12 -5.82
CA TRP A 399 -1.18 18.73 -5.34
C TRP A 399 -0.74 17.35 -5.83
N VAL A 400 -1.66 16.37 -5.86
CA VAL A 400 -1.38 15.00 -6.34
C VAL A 400 -1.21 14.98 -7.86
N MET A 401 -2.07 15.67 -8.61
CA MET A 401 -2.03 15.67 -10.07
C MET A 401 -0.76 16.31 -10.63
N GLU A 402 -0.18 17.25 -9.90
CA GLU A 402 1.11 17.85 -10.28
C GLU A 402 2.31 16.91 -10.10
N ARG A 403 2.22 15.88 -9.22
CA ARG A 403 3.39 15.13 -8.74
C ARG A 403 3.33 13.63 -8.97
N TYR A 404 2.16 13.01 -8.85
CA TYR A 404 2.03 11.56 -8.68
C TYR A 404 1.29 10.86 -9.83
N THR A 405 1.31 11.44 -11.01
CA THR A 405 0.87 10.74 -12.23
C THR A 405 2.04 9.97 -12.84
N LEU A 406 1.74 8.87 -13.53
CA LEU A 406 2.80 8.08 -14.20
C LEU A 406 3.57 8.90 -15.24
N ASP A 407 2.93 9.87 -15.91
CA ASP A 407 3.63 10.75 -16.84
C ASP A 407 4.78 11.53 -16.17
N LYS A 408 4.55 12.00 -14.92
CA LYS A 408 5.55 12.73 -14.14
C LYS A 408 6.65 11.82 -13.61
N VAL A 409 6.23 10.72 -12.95
CA VAL A 409 7.17 9.80 -12.29
C VAL A 409 8.00 9.00 -13.31
N THR A 410 7.52 8.87 -14.55
CA THR A 410 8.27 8.21 -15.62
C THR A 410 9.54 9.00 -15.97
N ASP A 411 9.51 10.33 -15.98
CA ASP A 411 10.68 11.15 -16.22
C ASP A 411 11.72 10.96 -15.11
N THR A 412 11.30 11.07 -13.86
CA THR A 412 12.18 10.81 -12.70
C THR A 412 12.85 9.43 -12.78
N ARG A 413 12.10 8.40 -13.20
CA ARG A 413 12.67 7.05 -13.37
C ARG A 413 13.73 7.00 -14.46
N MET A 414 13.48 7.67 -15.59
CA MET A 414 14.45 7.71 -16.69
C MET A 414 15.72 8.48 -16.30
N GLU A 415 15.58 9.64 -15.66
CA GLU A 415 16.68 10.44 -15.13
C GLU A 415 17.56 9.63 -14.16
N ILE A 416 16.96 8.83 -13.28
CA ILE A 416 17.69 7.94 -12.36
C ILE A 416 18.47 6.88 -13.14
N TYR A 417 17.88 6.26 -14.16
CA TYR A 417 18.61 5.28 -14.98
C TYR A 417 19.80 5.90 -15.70
N GLU A 418 19.62 7.07 -16.26
CA GLU A 418 20.70 7.82 -16.93
C GLU A 418 21.80 8.21 -15.94
N GLU A 419 21.45 8.73 -14.78
CA GLU A 419 22.42 9.09 -13.73
C GLU A 419 23.24 7.87 -13.28
N ILE A 420 22.59 6.72 -13.07
CA ILE A 420 23.25 5.48 -12.67
C ILE A 420 24.27 5.05 -13.74
N LEU A 421 23.88 5.05 -15.02
CA LEU A 421 24.77 4.63 -16.11
C LEU A 421 25.91 5.61 -16.33
N LYS A 422 25.68 6.93 -16.20
CA LYS A 422 26.73 7.94 -16.23
C LYS A 422 27.78 7.71 -15.14
N LYS A 423 27.34 7.46 -13.90
CA LYS A 423 28.25 7.16 -12.78
C LYS A 423 29.08 5.90 -12.98
N LYS A 424 28.63 4.96 -13.79
CA LYS A 424 29.39 3.76 -14.20
C LYS A 424 30.30 4.03 -15.41
N GLY A 425 30.22 5.18 -16.04
CA GLY A 425 30.98 5.48 -17.26
C GLY A 425 30.46 4.78 -18.51
N GLU A 426 29.23 4.26 -18.46
CA GLU A 426 28.59 3.53 -19.57
C GLU A 426 27.96 4.45 -20.60
N ILE A 427 27.67 5.69 -20.23
CA ILE A 427 27.19 6.76 -21.14
C ILE A 427 28.00 8.05 -20.96
N ALA A 428 28.25 8.72 -22.06
CA ALA A 428 28.97 10.01 -22.04
C ALA A 428 28.07 11.12 -21.45
N ASP A 429 28.69 12.14 -20.88
CA ASP A 429 27.97 13.37 -20.54
C ASP A 429 27.38 13.99 -21.79
N ILE A 430 26.08 14.27 -21.77
CA ILE A 430 25.36 14.94 -22.85
C ILE A 430 25.56 16.45 -22.74
#